data_f4556b62999b2041857c9d1c0b3d6c8c
#
_entry.id   f4556b62999b2041857c9d1c0b3d6c8c
#
_cell.length_a   1.000
_cell.length_b   1.000
_cell.length_c   1.000
_cell.angle_alpha   90.00
_cell.angle_beta   90.00
_cell.angle_gamma   90.00
#
_symmetry.space_group_name_H-M   'P 1'
#
loop_
_entity.id
_entity.type
_entity.pdbx_description
1 polymer ?
#
loop_
_entity_poly.entity_id
_entity_poly.type
_entity_poly.pdbx_seq_one_letter_code
_entity_poly.pdbx_strand_id
1 'polypeptide(L)'
;VSQEGQLLDKKSLRAVSGKTADWVELAKDCVAFANATGGHLLIGIEDDQNDPPASQRIPVGLSDTLRRRLAELTVNVVALPNIVTASNGGQYIDLTIPRATAVASTTDGRYFLRVADQSKPVTGDEVMRLATERNALPWEMQTTLHIQRTERDSGKCHRLLDALRASDRVKSSVKEKDDEELLDHYQLAQDQYLTHLGILCIGKQQHRAQLATAPVIQFIKYDEHGQKVNKLVWDDHTLSPMELIEAVWQEVPDFRERYELPDGLYRQNVPAFDEIVVRELLVNALVHRPYTQRGDIFLNLHPDRLEVVNPGLLPLGVTPRNILHTTVRRNEHLARLFHDLKLMEREGSGFDKMFEVLLSQGKPAPELVELHDRVQVTVRRRILKPEVIDFITKADQTYQLTQRERITLGLLAQHDALTARELAQALELPSVESLPPWLKRPLEWQLVRSSGRTQAMRYFIDPQLLRSLDFSTSTTLKRIEPHRLAALVLEDLQRYPESAISDIHQRVGAEIHPKQVKRALDELIERGEARFEGNNRWRRYWAVS
;
A
#
# COMPACT_ATOMS: atom_id res chain seq x y z
N VAL A 1 17.50 -0.57 12.79
CA VAL A 1 17.15 0.83 12.43
C VAL A 1 16.90 0.85 10.94
N SER A 2 15.80 1.47 10.50
CA SER A 2 15.36 1.49 9.11
C SER A 2 16.31 2.30 8.21
N GLN A 3 16.33 1.98 6.91
CA GLN A 3 17.02 2.72 5.86
C GLN A 3 16.46 4.15 5.74
N GLU A 4 17.31 5.08 5.29
CA GLU A 4 16.89 6.44 4.93
C GLU A 4 15.79 6.43 3.87
N GLY A 5 14.89 7.40 3.92
CA GLY A 5 13.75 7.46 3.02
C GLY A 5 12.84 8.64 3.29
N GLN A 6 11.58 8.49 2.91
CA GLN A 6 10.56 9.54 3.04
C GLN A 6 10.31 9.99 4.47
N LEU A 7 10.43 9.09 5.46
CA LEU A 7 10.09 9.35 6.86
C LEU A 7 11.29 9.37 7.80
N LEU A 8 12.49 9.03 7.32
CA LEU A 8 13.67 8.91 8.15
C LEU A 8 14.92 9.35 7.40
N ASP A 9 15.78 10.09 8.09
CA ASP A 9 17.11 10.47 7.63
C ASP A 9 18.12 10.38 8.79
N LYS A 10 19.40 10.19 8.49
CA LYS A 10 20.48 10.09 9.47
C LYS A 10 21.43 11.24 9.30
N LYS A 11 22.01 11.69 10.40
CA LYS A 11 23.02 12.75 10.40
C LYS A 11 24.08 12.46 11.46
N SER A 12 25.33 12.67 11.09
CA SER A 12 26.42 12.63 12.05
C SER A 12 26.19 13.63 13.19
N LEU A 13 26.63 13.28 14.40
CA LEU A 13 26.61 14.24 15.54
C LEU A 13 27.39 15.52 15.24
N ARG A 14 28.35 15.48 14.33
CA ARG A 14 29.14 16.64 13.86
C ARG A 14 28.27 17.69 13.15
N ALA A 15 27.13 17.31 12.57
CA ALA A 15 26.20 18.24 11.92
C ALA A 15 25.62 19.27 12.88
N VAL A 16 25.60 18.98 14.18
CA VAL A 16 25.03 19.84 15.23
C VAL A 16 26.04 20.24 16.31
N SER A 17 27.28 19.83 16.20
CA SER A 17 28.30 20.06 17.21
C SER A 17 29.66 20.48 16.62
N GLY A 18 30.41 21.31 17.34
CA GLY A 18 31.74 21.76 16.94
C GLY A 18 31.76 22.83 15.83
N LYS A 19 32.92 23.03 15.21
CA LYS A 19 33.13 24.03 14.15
C LYS A 19 32.56 23.61 12.78
N THR A 20 32.21 22.36 12.63
CA THR A 20 31.68 21.76 11.38
C THR A 20 30.14 21.65 11.42
N ALA A 21 29.46 22.21 12.42
CA ALA A 21 28.02 22.20 12.53
C ALA A 21 27.38 22.97 11.35
N ASP A 22 26.54 22.27 10.58
CA ASP A 22 25.80 22.83 9.44
C ASP A 22 24.31 22.97 9.80
N TRP A 23 24.01 24.03 10.52
CA TRP A 23 22.65 24.35 10.94
C TRP A 23 21.74 24.71 9.78
N VAL A 24 22.30 25.20 8.66
CA VAL A 24 21.53 25.59 7.48
C VAL A 24 21.02 24.34 6.76
N GLU A 25 21.88 23.34 6.59
CA GLU A 25 21.48 22.06 5.97
C GLU A 25 20.48 21.32 6.87
N LEU A 26 20.69 21.32 8.18
CA LEU A 26 19.74 20.73 9.12
C LEU A 26 18.36 21.43 9.07
N ALA A 27 18.34 22.77 9.01
CA ALA A 27 17.11 23.55 8.87
C ALA A 27 16.37 23.22 7.56
N LYS A 28 17.09 23.09 6.46
CA LYS A 28 16.58 22.66 5.15
C LYS A 28 15.86 21.31 5.27
N ASP A 29 16.51 20.31 5.89
CA ASP A 29 15.93 18.99 6.06
C ASP A 29 14.68 19.02 6.94
N CYS A 30 14.71 19.79 8.05
CA CYS A 30 13.55 19.99 8.90
C CYS A 30 12.36 20.64 8.15
N VAL A 31 12.61 21.64 7.31
CA VAL A 31 11.60 22.26 6.44
C VAL A 31 11.05 21.25 5.46
N ALA A 32 11.92 20.44 4.85
CA ALA A 32 11.51 19.42 3.88
C ALA A 32 10.59 18.37 4.50
N PHE A 33 10.92 17.86 5.70
CA PHE A 33 10.05 16.95 6.44
C PHE A 33 8.72 17.60 6.85
N ALA A 34 8.77 18.83 7.39
CA ALA A 34 7.57 19.58 7.79
C ALA A 34 6.62 19.83 6.62
N ASN A 35 7.15 20.09 5.43
CA ASN A 35 6.38 20.26 4.19
C ASN A 35 5.95 18.94 3.54
N ALA A 36 6.50 17.82 3.89
CA ALA A 36 6.06 16.50 3.43
C ALA A 36 5.05 15.88 4.41
N THR A 37 5.31 14.70 4.88
CA THR A 37 4.45 13.91 5.80
C THR A 37 4.91 13.99 7.25
N GLY A 38 5.93 14.79 7.56
CA GLY A 38 6.70 14.71 8.80
C GLY A 38 7.75 13.59 8.72
N GLY A 39 8.47 13.37 9.82
CA GLY A 39 9.47 12.30 9.88
C GLY A 39 10.44 12.46 11.03
N HIS A 40 11.54 11.71 10.96
CA HIS A 40 12.57 11.62 11.99
C HIS A 40 13.96 11.89 11.42
N LEU A 41 14.73 12.70 12.09
CA LEU A 41 16.18 12.88 11.86
C LEU A 41 16.95 12.25 13.03
N LEU A 42 17.68 11.16 12.74
CA LEU A 42 18.51 10.48 13.74
C LEU A 42 19.90 11.12 13.76
N ILE A 43 20.15 11.97 14.75
CA ILE A 43 21.39 12.74 14.87
C ILE A 43 22.36 12.00 15.79
N GLY A 44 23.51 11.60 15.24
CA GLY A 44 24.54 10.80 15.93
C GLY A 44 24.66 9.38 15.41
N ILE A 45 24.01 9.06 14.29
CA ILE A 45 24.15 7.82 13.54
C ILE A 45 24.66 8.17 12.15
N GLU A 46 25.74 7.55 11.69
CA GLU A 46 26.29 7.75 10.34
C GLU A 46 25.43 6.99 9.30
N ASP A 47 25.43 7.45 8.06
CA ASP A 47 24.54 6.95 6.98
C ASP A 47 24.66 5.43 6.75
N ASP A 48 25.88 4.89 6.88
CA ASP A 48 26.19 3.47 6.69
C ASP A 48 26.00 2.61 7.96
N GLN A 49 25.63 3.22 9.10
CA GLN A 49 25.52 2.56 10.40
C GLN A 49 24.06 2.44 10.86
N ASN A 50 23.80 1.44 11.70
CA ASN A 50 22.48 1.23 12.31
C ASN A 50 22.43 1.71 13.77
N ASP A 51 23.57 1.84 14.42
CA ASP A 51 23.72 2.24 15.81
C ASP A 51 24.76 3.34 15.96
N PRO A 52 24.63 4.24 16.95
CA PRO A 52 25.64 5.22 17.26
C PRO A 52 26.90 4.52 17.84
N PRO A 53 28.08 5.15 17.81
CA PRO A 53 29.25 4.63 18.51
C PRO A 53 28.95 4.36 19.99
N ALA A 54 29.34 3.20 20.52
CA ALA A 54 29.03 2.78 21.90
C ALA A 54 29.50 3.76 22.99
N SER A 55 30.60 4.48 22.73
CA SER A 55 31.13 5.52 23.62
C SER A 55 30.47 6.89 23.44
N GLN A 56 29.61 7.07 22.43
CA GLN A 56 28.99 8.37 22.13
C GLN A 56 28.03 8.78 23.24
N ARG A 57 28.15 10.02 23.70
CA ARG A 57 27.22 10.65 24.63
C ARG A 57 26.75 11.99 24.06
N ILE A 58 25.48 12.27 24.26
CA ILE A 58 24.90 13.55 23.83
C ILE A 58 25.29 14.63 24.86
N PRO A 59 25.88 15.73 24.43
CA PRO A 59 26.22 16.85 25.33
C PRO A 59 24.99 17.41 26.03
N VAL A 60 25.15 17.75 27.32
CA VAL A 60 24.10 18.39 28.10
C VAL A 60 23.70 19.73 27.44
N GLY A 61 22.40 19.97 27.26
CA GLY A 61 21.87 21.20 26.65
C GLY A 61 21.86 21.19 25.11
N LEU A 62 22.33 20.12 24.43
CA LEU A 62 22.30 20.06 22.97
C LEU A 62 20.86 20.04 22.42
N SER A 63 19.93 19.36 23.09
CA SER A 63 18.51 19.35 22.71
C SER A 63 17.88 20.74 22.75
N ASP A 64 18.20 21.56 23.75
CA ASP A 64 17.70 22.95 23.85
C ASP A 64 18.38 23.84 22.80
N THR A 65 19.65 23.59 22.50
CA THR A 65 20.36 24.28 21.43
C THR A 65 19.76 23.97 20.08
N LEU A 66 19.42 22.70 19.82
CA LEU A 66 18.70 22.26 18.61
C LEU A 66 17.37 23.01 18.45
N ARG A 67 16.52 23.00 19.48
CA ARG A 67 15.22 23.70 19.43
C ARG A 67 15.39 25.18 19.12
N ARG A 68 16.29 25.86 19.83
CA ARG A 68 16.54 27.28 19.62
C ARG A 68 17.07 27.60 18.24
N ARG A 69 18.09 26.86 17.77
CA ARG A 69 18.69 27.09 16.45
C ARG A 69 17.73 26.83 15.31
N LEU A 70 16.93 25.75 15.40
CA LEU A 70 15.92 25.46 14.38
C LEU A 70 14.80 26.51 14.39
N ALA A 71 14.37 26.98 15.57
CA ALA A 71 13.40 28.08 15.66
C ALA A 71 13.92 29.41 15.08
N GLU A 72 15.24 29.69 15.19
CA GLU A 72 15.88 30.86 14.59
C GLU A 72 16.00 30.74 13.04
N LEU A 73 16.09 29.52 12.50
CA LEU A 73 16.38 29.27 11.08
C LEU A 73 15.19 28.85 10.26
N THR A 74 14.06 28.55 10.90
CA THR A 74 12.86 28.02 10.22
C THR A 74 11.59 28.76 10.62
N VAL A 75 10.60 28.71 9.73
CA VAL A 75 9.23 29.23 9.96
C VAL A 75 8.27 28.06 9.82
N ASN A 76 7.31 27.95 10.74
CA ASN A 76 6.27 26.90 10.79
C ASN A 76 6.86 25.47 10.93
N VAL A 77 8.02 25.30 11.53
CA VAL A 77 8.61 24.00 11.84
C VAL A 77 8.56 23.74 13.33
N VAL A 78 8.06 22.58 13.72
CA VAL A 78 8.12 22.06 15.09
C VAL A 78 9.19 20.99 15.15
N ALA A 79 10.18 21.15 16.03
CA ALA A 79 11.27 20.19 16.22
C ALA A 79 11.25 19.62 17.63
N LEU A 80 11.09 18.32 17.78
CA LEU A 80 10.95 17.60 19.04
C LEU A 80 12.13 16.65 19.26
N PRO A 81 13.27 17.13 19.82
CA PRO A 81 14.43 16.28 20.09
C PRO A 81 14.18 15.38 21.30
N ASN A 82 14.46 14.09 21.15
CA ASN A 82 14.44 13.08 22.20
C ASN A 82 15.79 12.34 22.23
N ILE A 83 16.43 12.24 23.41
CA ILE A 83 17.69 11.50 23.54
C ILE A 83 17.38 10.02 23.74
N VAL A 84 17.90 9.19 22.85
CA VAL A 84 17.71 7.74 22.87
C VAL A 84 19.06 7.07 23.16
N THR A 85 19.04 6.03 24.00
CA THR A 85 20.20 5.17 24.26
C THR A 85 20.00 3.86 23.50
N ALA A 86 20.89 3.57 22.55
CA ALA A 86 20.89 2.35 21.78
C ALA A 86 21.30 1.12 22.61
N SER A 87 21.08 -0.08 22.07
CA SER A 87 21.40 -1.36 22.73
C SER A 87 22.87 -1.53 23.05
N ASN A 88 23.76 -0.90 22.26
CA ASN A 88 25.22 -0.89 22.48
C ASN A 88 25.67 0.14 23.54
N GLY A 89 24.72 0.88 24.16
CA GLY A 89 24.98 1.91 25.16
C GLY A 89 25.30 3.30 24.60
N GLY A 90 25.47 3.45 23.29
CA GLY A 90 25.67 4.74 22.64
C GLY A 90 24.40 5.59 22.64
N GLN A 91 24.52 6.92 22.66
CA GLN A 91 23.39 7.84 22.62
C GLN A 91 23.31 8.58 21.28
N TYR A 92 22.07 8.82 20.84
CA TYR A 92 21.76 9.67 19.69
C TYR A 92 20.51 10.50 19.96
N ILE A 93 20.20 11.49 19.12
CA ILE A 93 18.99 12.29 19.21
C ILE A 93 18.05 11.82 18.11
N ASP A 94 16.84 11.38 18.48
CA ASP A 94 15.70 11.22 17.58
C ASP A 94 14.97 12.58 17.53
N LEU A 95 15.19 13.34 16.47
CA LEU A 95 14.54 14.61 16.20
C LEU A 95 13.27 14.35 15.41
N THR A 96 12.14 14.29 16.08
CA THR A 96 10.83 14.15 15.45
C THR A 96 10.36 15.49 14.89
N ILE A 97 9.98 15.52 13.61
CA ILE A 97 9.44 16.69 12.92
C ILE A 97 8.02 16.34 12.44
N PRO A 98 6.98 16.85 13.13
CA PRO A 98 5.60 16.68 12.67
C PRO A 98 5.36 17.40 11.34
N ARG A 99 4.39 16.91 10.57
CA ARG A 99 3.87 17.61 9.40
C ARG A 99 3.34 18.99 9.82
N ALA A 100 3.79 20.06 9.17
CA ALA A 100 3.32 21.41 9.45
C ALA A 100 1.89 21.62 8.94
N THR A 101 1.10 22.40 9.67
CA THR A 101 -0.26 22.81 9.27
C THR A 101 -0.27 23.97 8.27
N ALA A 102 0.81 24.74 8.23
CA ALA A 102 1.04 25.81 7.27
C ALA A 102 2.35 25.54 6.50
N VAL A 103 2.56 26.23 5.39
CA VAL A 103 3.80 26.08 4.63
C VAL A 103 5.00 26.45 5.48
N ALA A 104 5.95 25.52 5.62
CA ALA A 104 7.20 25.75 6.29
C ALA A 104 8.26 26.29 5.33
N SER A 105 9.11 27.16 5.82
CA SER A 105 10.23 27.72 5.07
C SER A 105 11.47 27.90 5.97
N THR A 106 12.63 28.07 5.37
CA THR A 106 13.76 28.66 6.08
C THR A 106 13.52 30.16 6.26
N THR A 107 14.16 30.79 7.25
CA THR A 107 13.99 32.23 7.53
C THR A 107 14.50 33.13 6.42
N ASP A 108 15.34 32.62 5.51
CA ASP A 108 15.77 33.31 4.28
C ASP A 108 14.78 33.12 3.09
N GLY A 109 13.57 32.55 3.37
CA GLY A 109 12.47 32.44 2.41
C GLY A 109 12.55 31.28 1.43
N ARG A 110 13.38 30.27 1.66
CA ARG A 110 13.47 29.09 0.81
C ARG A 110 12.53 27.99 1.31
N TYR A 111 11.95 27.27 0.37
CA TYR A 111 11.04 26.17 0.58
C TYR A 111 11.65 24.86 0.12
N PHE A 112 11.45 23.80 0.89
CA PHE A 112 11.96 22.45 0.57
C PHE A 112 10.88 21.42 0.84
N LEU A 113 10.94 20.30 0.10
CA LEU A 113 10.04 19.16 0.24
C LEU A 113 10.84 17.86 0.28
N ARG A 114 10.52 16.96 1.20
CA ARG A 114 11.10 15.62 1.24
C ARG A 114 10.45 14.75 0.17
N VAL A 115 11.27 14.25 -0.76
CA VAL A 115 10.86 13.33 -1.83
C VAL A 115 11.80 12.13 -1.78
N ALA A 116 11.30 11.01 -1.33
CA ALA A 116 12.08 9.81 -0.99
C ALA A 116 13.17 10.13 0.05
N ASP A 117 14.45 10.00 -0.27
CA ASP A 117 15.59 10.26 0.58
C ASP A 117 16.20 11.67 0.41
N GLN A 118 15.57 12.55 -0.39
CA GLN A 118 16.12 13.86 -0.75
C GLN A 118 15.25 15.02 -0.29
N SER A 119 15.89 16.09 0.20
CA SER A 119 15.28 17.38 0.47
C SER A 119 15.41 18.30 -0.76
N LYS A 120 14.35 18.36 -1.59
CA LYS A 120 14.34 19.12 -2.86
C LYS A 120 13.83 20.54 -2.65
N PRO A 121 14.43 21.55 -3.33
CA PRO A 121 13.87 22.90 -3.32
C PRO A 121 12.52 22.94 -4.04
N VAL A 122 11.59 23.72 -3.47
CA VAL A 122 10.26 24.01 -4.03
C VAL A 122 10.27 25.44 -4.52
N THR A 123 9.93 25.68 -5.78
CA THR A 123 10.01 27.01 -6.40
C THR A 123 8.78 27.31 -7.26
N GLY A 124 8.53 28.61 -7.50
CA GLY A 124 7.48 29.05 -8.42
C GLY A 124 6.08 28.55 -8.03
N ASP A 125 5.39 27.94 -8.99
CA ASP A 125 4.00 27.48 -8.82
C ASP A 125 3.86 26.32 -7.82
N GLU A 126 4.95 25.57 -7.57
CA GLU A 126 4.95 24.51 -6.56
C GLU A 126 4.77 25.06 -5.13
N VAL A 127 5.23 26.29 -4.85
CA VAL A 127 5.01 26.94 -3.55
C VAL A 127 3.53 27.27 -3.36
N MET A 128 2.87 27.75 -4.42
CA MET A 128 1.41 28.02 -4.39
C MET A 128 0.62 26.72 -4.21
N ARG A 129 1.04 25.66 -4.87
CA ARG A 129 0.47 24.32 -4.72
C ARG A 129 0.64 23.80 -3.30
N LEU A 130 1.85 23.92 -2.72
CA LEU A 130 2.12 23.55 -1.34
C LEU A 130 1.25 24.34 -0.37
N ALA A 131 1.06 25.66 -0.60
CA ALA A 131 0.19 26.51 0.21
C ALA A 131 -1.28 26.07 0.13
N THR A 132 -1.76 25.69 -1.05
CA THR A 132 -3.11 25.20 -1.25
C THR A 132 -3.35 23.88 -0.55
N GLU A 133 -2.37 22.97 -0.58
CA GLU A 133 -2.44 21.68 0.12
C GLU A 133 -2.28 21.78 1.65
N ARG A 134 -1.85 22.96 2.15
CA ARG A 134 -1.62 23.26 3.58
C ARG A 134 -2.65 24.22 4.18
N ASN A 135 -3.75 24.50 3.48
CA ASN A 135 -4.82 25.32 4.03
C ASN A 135 -5.26 24.76 5.40
N ALA A 136 -5.27 25.62 6.40
CA ALA A 136 -5.66 25.28 7.77
C ALA A 136 -7.10 24.72 7.85
N LEU A 137 -7.96 25.06 6.89
CA LEU A 137 -9.29 24.50 6.73
C LEU A 137 -9.38 23.78 5.36
N PRO A 138 -9.39 22.44 5.33
CA PRO A 138 -9.58 21.68 4.11
C PRO A 138 -10.84 22.14 3.35
N TRP A 139 -10.78 22.10 2.02
CA TRP A 139 -11.93 22.45 1.17
C TRP A 139 -13.21 21.72 1.60
N GLU A 140 -13.08 20.46 1.95
CA GLU A 140 -14.18 19.59 2.40
C GLU A 140 -14.98 20.15 3.58
N MET A 141 -14.29 20.83 4.51
CA MET A 141 -14.87 21.35 5.74
C MET A 141 -15.40 22.78 5.62
N GLN A 142 -15.19 23.44 4.47
CA GLN A 142 -15.66 24.81 4.29
C GLN A 142 -17.19 24.86 4.20
N THR A 143 -17.78 25.97 4.72
CA THR A 143 -19.23 26.22 4.71
C THR A 143 -19.58 27.49 3.94
N THR A 144 -18.75 27.88 2.96
CA THR A 144 -18.81 29.19 2.27
C THR A 144 -20.12 29.46 1.52
N LEU A 145 -20.85 28.42 1.14
CA LEU A 145 -22.15 28.54 0.48
C LEU A 145 -23.33 28.77 1.43
N HIS A 146 -23.10 28.65 2.76
CA HIS A 146 -24.11 28.86 3.82
C HIS A 146 -25.43 28.10 3.58
N ILE A 147 -25.37 26.90 2.99
CA ILE A 147 -26.53 26.05 2.79
C ILE A 147 -26.92 25.47 4.15
N GLN A 148 -28.17 25.67 4.59
CA GLN A 148 -28.68 25.16 5.86
C GLN A 148 -28.67 23.61 5.84
N ARG A 149 -28.28 22.99 6.97
CA ARG A 149 -28.28 21.52 7.08
C ARG A 149 -29.67 20.90 6.90
N THR A 150 -30.73 21.67 7.15
CA THR A 150 -32.13 21.29 6.92
C THR A 150 -32.52 21.27 5.44
N GLU A 151 -31.76 21.93 4.57
CA GLU A 151 -32.00 22.00 3.11
C GLU A 151 -31.38 20.82 2.36
N ARG A 152 -30.75 19.87 3.07
CA ARG A 152 -30.20 18.67 2.47
C ARG A 152 -31.24 17.88 1.64
N ASP A 153 -30.79 17.04 0.73
CA ASP A 153 -31.61 16.03 0.09
C ASP A 153 -31.88 14.90 1.10
N SER A 154 -33.13 14.84 1.60
CA SER A 154 -33.52 13.88 2.62
C SER A 154 -33.35 12.43 2.18
N GLY A 155 -33.62 12.13 0.90
CA GLY A 155 -33.48 10.78 0.37
C GLY A 155 -32.01 10.32 0.30
N LYS A 156 -31.12 11.21 -0.18
CA LYS A 156 -29.68 10.91 -0.19
C LYS A 156 -29.10 10.80 1.22
N CYS A 157 -29.51 11.69 2.11
CA CYS A 157 -29.09 11.66 3.50
C CYS A 157 -29.48 10.32 4.16
N HIS A 158 -30.74 9.94 4.06
CA HIS A 158 -31.23 8.69 4.65
C HIS A 158 -30.48 7.47 4.12
N ARG A 159 -30.34 7.33 2.79
CA ARG A 159 -29.57 6.23 2.19
C ARG A 159 -28.13 6.18 2.66
N LEU A 160 -27.46 7.35 2.77
CA LEU A 160 -26.08 7.42 3.24
C LEU A 160 -25.96 6.97 4.70
N LEU A 161 -26.81 7.49 5.58
CA LEU A 161 -26.76 7.16 7.00
C LEU A 161 -27.12 5.69 7.26
N ASP A 162 -28.09 5.15 6.55
CA ASP A 162 -28.44 3.72 6.62
C ASP A 162 -27.27 2.82 6.16
N ALA A 163 -26.61 3.20 5.07
CA ALA A 163 -25.43 2.46 4.59
C ALA A 163 -24.27 2.49 5.60
N LEU A 164 -24.04 3.63 6.26
CA LEU A 164 -23.06 3.75 7.34
C LEU A 164 -23.42 2.88 8.55
N ARG A 165 -24.68 2.89 8.98
CA ARG A 165 -25.15 2.03 10.09
C ARG A 165 -25.08 0.55 9.76
N ALA A 166 -25.31 0.17 8.52
CA ALA A 166 -25.21 -1.21 8.06
C ALA A 166 -23.76 -1.71 7.92
N SER A 167 -22.80 -0.80 7.73
CA SER A 167 -21.39 -1.17 7.50
C SER A 167 -20.73 -1.76 8.75
N ASP A 168 -20.05 -2.90 8.61
CA ASP A 168 -19.22 -3.50 9.67
C ASP A 168 -17.92 -2.73 9.96
N ARG A 169 -17.52 -1.82 9.06
CA ARG A 169 -16.35 -0.93 9.24
C ARG A 169 -16.61 0.23 10.19
N VAL A 170 -17.87 0.52 10.46
CA VAL A 170 -18.29 1.59 11.38
C VAL A 170 -18.41 1.03 12.79
N LYS A 171 -17.76 1.67 13.76
CA LYS A 171 -17.81 1.27 15.18
C LYS A 171 -19.22 1.39 15.75
N SER A 172 -19.61 0.48 16.65
CA SER A 172 -20.93 0.49 17.30
C SER A 172 -21.28 1.83 17.94
N SER A 173 -20.33 2.45 18.64
CA SER A 173 -20.53 3.77 19.27
C SER A 173 -20.81 4.91 18.27
N VAL A 174 -20.45 4.73 17.00
CA VAL A 174 -20.76 5.70 15.93
C VAL A 174 -22.14 5.40 15.37
N LYS A 175 -22.50 4.12 15.21
CA LYS A 175 -23.81 3.70 14.71
C LYS A 175 -24.98 4.10 15.61
N GLU A 176 -24.74 4.19 16.93
CA GLU A 176 -25.72 4.59 17.96
C GLU A 176 -26.04 6.09 17.95
N LYS A 177 -25.26 6.90 17.22
CA LYS A 177 -25.48 8.34 17.07
C LYS A 177 -26.78 8.62 16.31
N ASP A 178 -27.47 9.70 16.68
CA ASP A 178 -28.58 10.19 15.89
C ASP A 178 -28.12 10.75 14.52
N ASP A 179 -29.08 11.07 13.65
CA ASP A 179 -28.76 11.52 12.29
C ASP A 179 -27.94 12.82 12.29
N GLU A 180 -28.24 13.77 13.15
CA GLU A 180 -27.53 15.05 13.22
C GLU A 180 -26.12 14.87 13.77
N GLU A 181 -25.94 14.06 14.80
CA GLU A 181 -24.64 13.68 15.34
C GLU A 181 -23.76 12.92 14.32
N LEU A 182 -24.38 12.09 13.45
CA LEU A 182 -23.64 11.41 12.37
C LEU A 182 -23.18 12.39 11.30
N LEU A 183 -24.00 13.40 10.95
CA LEU A 183 -23.57 14.44 10.01
C LEU A 183 -22.34 15.18 10.54
N ASP A 184 -22.34 15.54 11.83
CA ASP A 184 -21.21 16.22 12.49
C ASP A 184 -19.99 15.29 12.58
N HIS A 185 -20.19 14.02 12.93
CA HIS A 185 -19.12 13.01 13.02
C HIS A 185 -18.36 12.81 11.70
N TYR A 186 -19.08 12.80 10.58
CA TYR A 186 -18.51 12.66 9.25
C TYR A 186 -18.17 14.00 8.58
N GLN A 187 -18.27 15.11 9.35
CA GLN A 187 -18.00 16.47 8.86
C GLN A 187 -18.84 16.83 7.61
N LEU A 188 -20.06 16.29 7.52
CA LEU A 188 -21.03 16.64 6.47
C LEU A 188 -21.75 17.94 6.80
N ALA A 189 -21.80 18.31 8.08
CA ALA A 189 -22.31 19.59 8.55
C ALA A 189 -21.39 20.15 9.63
N GLN A 190 -21.43 21.46 9.79
CA GLN A 190 -20.80 22.19 10.88
C GLN A 190 -21.77 23.28 11.33
N ASP A 191 -22.07 23.31 12.62
CA ASP A 191 -23.11 24.17 13.18
C ASP A 191 -24.44 24.01 12.41
N GLN A 192 -24.99 25.07 11.86
CA GLN A 192 -26.25 25.05 11.11
C GLN A 192 -26.09 24.83 9.60
N TYR A 193 -24.85 24.73 9.09
CA TYR A 193 -24.57 24.67 7.66
C TYR A 193 -24.04 23.33 7.21
N LEU A 194 -24.34 22.94 5.97
CA LEU A 194 -23.64 21.88 5.29
C LEU A 194 -22.21 22.33 4.94
N THR A 195 -21.26 21.46 5.15
CA THR A 195 -19.91 21.62 4.61
C THR A 195 -19.90 21.37 3.11
N HIS A 196 -18.82 21.71 2.40
CA HIS A 196 -18.68 21.36 0.98
C HIS A 196 -18.76 19.86 0.77
N LEU A 197 -18.20 19.03 1.69
CA LEU A 197 -18.38 17.57 1.67
C LEU A 197 -19.86 17.19 1.84
N GLY A 198 -20.56 17.81 2.77
CA GLY A 198 -21.99 17.59 2.97
C GLY A 198 -22.80 17.95 1.73
N ILE A 199 -22.53 19.10 1.12
CA ILE A 199 -23.18 19.51 -0.14
C ILE A 199 -22.91 18.50 -1.26
N LEU A 200 -21.66 18.04 -1.36
CA LEU A 200 -21.25 17.06 -2.37
C LEU A 200 -21.98 15.72 -2.22
N CYS A 201 -22.11 15.24 -0.96
CA CYS A 201 -22.66 13.91 -0.67
C CYS A 201 -24.18 13.90 -0.52
N ILE A 202 -24.75 14.87 0.20
CA ILE A 202 -26.17 14.90 0.59
C ILE A 202 -26.90 16.22 0.21
N GLY A 203 -26.23 17.15 -0.45
CA GLY A 203 -26.87 18.36 -0.96
C GLY A 203 -27.88 18.04 -2.08
N LYS A 204 -28.78 18.97 -2.38
CA LYS A 204 -29.63 18.92 -3.57
C LYS A 204 -28.79 19.20 -4.82
N GLN A 205 -29.31 18.85 -6.00
CA GLN A 205 -28.68 19.09 -7.29
C GLN A 205 -28.19 20.55 -7.44
N GLN A 206 -29.07 21.51 -7.17
CA GLN A 206 -28.74 22.94 -7.25
C GLN A 206 -27.58 23.35 -6.34
N HIS A 207 -27.46 22.77 -5.16
CA HIS A 207 -26.39 23.06 -4.21
C HIS A 207 -25.05 22.51 -4.70
N ARG A 208 -25.04 21.28 -5.28
CA ARG A 208 -23.83 20.73 -5.90
C ARG A 208 -23.38 21.55 -7.09
N ALA A 209 -24.31 22.02 -7.93
CA ALA A 209 -23.99 22.93 -9.04
C ALA A 209 -23.34 24.23 -8.56
N GLN A 210 -23.76 24.78 -7.41
CA GLN A 210 -23.18 26.00 -6.83
C GLN A 210 -21.73 25.81 -6.36
N LEU A 211 -21.28 24.56 -6.05
CA LEU A 211 -19.88 24.30 -5.71
C LEU A 211 -18.93 24.65 -6.87
N ALA A 212 -19.40 24.73 -8.11
CA ALA A 212 -18.66 25.02 -9.33
C ALA A 212 -17.47 24.07 -9.61
N THR A 213 -17.12 23.24 -8.67
CA THR A 213 -16.04 22.23 -8.73
C THR A 213 -16.55 20.82 -8.40
N ALA A 214 -17.88 20.63 -8.29
CA ALA A 214 -18.45 19.29 -8.18
C ALA A 214 -17.96 18.41 -9.36
N PRO A 215 -17.72 17.11 -9.13
CA PRO A 215 -17.15 16.25 -10.16
C PRO A 215 -18.10 16.10 -11.36
N VAL A 216 -17.53 16.23 -12.54
CA VAL A 216 -18.13 15.86 -13.81
C VAL A 216 -17.32 14.70 -14.37
N ILE A 217 -17.98 13.64 -14.82
CA ILE A 217 -17.34 12.49 -15.45
C ILE A 217 -17.78 12.43 -16.90
N GLN A 218 -16.83 12.23 -17.80
CA GLN A 218 -17.08 12.00 -19.22
C GLN A 218 -16.49 10.66 -19.64
N PHE A 219 -17.32 9.76 -20.14
CA PHE A 219 -16.89 8.56 -20.82
C PHE A 219 -16.85 8.80 -22.32
N ILE A 220 -15.73 8.46 -22.97
CA ILE A 220 -15.53 8.61 -24.41
C ILE A 220 -14.94 7.31 -24.96
N LYS A 221 -15.64 6.68 -25.90
CA LYS A 221 -15.16 5.49 -26.60
C LYS A 221 -14.56 5.89 -27.95
N TYR A 222 -13.39 5.34 -28.26
CA TYR A 222 -12.67 5.53 -29.51
C TYR A 222 -12.60 4.22 -30.30
N ASP A 223 -12.59 4.33 -31.63
CA ASP A 223 -12.31 3.22 -32.53
C ASP A 223 -10.80 3.02 -32.78
N GLU A 224 -10.45 2.08 -33.68
CA GLU A 224 -9.06 1.78 -34.07
C GLU A 224 -8.36 2.95 -34.79
N HIS A 225 -9.13 3.88 -35.34
CA HIS A 225 -8.64 5.10 -36.02
C HIS A 225 -8.57 6.31 -35.10
N GLY A 226 -8.89 6.16 -33.82
CA GLY A 226 -8.93 7.25 -32.84
C GLY A 226 -10.13 8.17 -32.99
N GLN A 227 -11.17 7.76 -33.73
CA GLN A 227 -12.41 8.52 -33.86
C GLN A 227 -13.34 8.22 -32.67
N LYS A 228 -14.05 9.26 -32.21
CA LYS A 228 -15.03 9.10 -31.12
C LYS A 228 -16.28 8.41 -31.67
N VAL A 229 -16.62 7.25 -31.10
CA VAL A 229 -17.79 6.46 -31.51
C VAL A 229 -18.93 6.49 -30.49
N ASN A 230 -18.64 6.80 -29.22
CA ASN A 230 -19.66 6.96 -28.19
C ASN A 230 -19.19 7.96 -27.13
N LYS A 231 -20.16 8.62 -26.47
CA LYS A 231 -19.92 9.55 -25.37
C LYS A 231 -21.07 9.52 -24.38
N LEU A 232 -20.77 9.39 -23.08
CA LEU A 232 -21.69 9.58 -21.96
C LEU A 232 -21.13 10.69 -21.06
N VAL A 233 -22.01 11.49 -20.46
CA VAL A 233 -21.59 12.59 -19.59
C VAL A 233 -22.50 12.65 -18.37
N TRP A 234 -21.91 12.72 -17.20
CA TRP A 234 -22.58 12.94 -15.92
C TRP A 234 -22.19 14.33 -15.40
N ASP A 235 -22.90 15.36 -15.87
CA ASP A 235 -22.62 16.79 -15.61
C ASP A 235 -23.81 17.57 -15.03
N ASP A 236 -24.94 16.92 -14.86
CA ASP A 236 -26.17 17.54 -14.35
C ASP A 236 -26.18 17.70 -12.82
N HIS A 237 -25.16 17.19 -12.13
CA HIS A 237 -25.01 17.23 -10.68
C HIS A 237 -26.15 16.58 -9.89
N THR A 238 -26.94 15.70 -10.50
CA THR A 238 -27.98 14.95 -9.80
C THR A 238 -27.39 13.90 -8.88
N LEU A 239 -26.22 13.31 -9.24
CA LEU A 239 -25.59 12.22 -8.53
C LEU A 239 -24.56 12.72 -7.52
N SER A 240 -24.50 12.09 -6.37
CA SER A 240 -23.41 12.22 -5.39
C SER A 240 -22.18 11.43 -5.87
N PRO A 241 -20.98 11.62 -5.27
CA PRO A 241 -19.81 10.86 -5.68
C PRO A 241 -19.97 9.34 -5.60
N MET A 242 -20.70 8.83 -4.59
CA MET A 242 -20.99 7.40 -4.44
C MET A 242 -21.90 6.90 -5.57
N GLU A 243 -22.97 7.65 -5.86
CA GLU A 243 -23.90 7.33 -6.95
C GLU A 243 -23.26 7.42 -8.33
N LEU A 244 -22.27 8.34 -8.53
CA LEU A 244 -21.50 8.43 -9.77
C LEU A 244 -20.69 7.16 -10.05
N ILE A 245 -20.06 6.56 -9.04
CA ILE A 245 -19.31 5.31 -9.19
C ILE A 245 -20.22 4.21 -9.70
N GLU A 246 -21.40 4.08 -9.10
CA GLU A 246 -22.38 3.06 -9.47
C GLU A 246 -22.95 3.33 -10.86
N ALA A 247 -23.35 4.56 -11.16
CA ALA A 247 -23.92 4.95 -12.45
C ALA A 247 -22.94 4.69 -13.61
N VAL A 248 -21.67 5.07 -13.48
CA VAL A 248 -20.64 4.81 -14.48
C VAL A 248 -20.49 3.31 -14.74
N TRP A 249 -20.47 2.48 -13.71
CA TRP A 249 -20.35 1.05 -13.88
C TRP A 249 -21.58 0.43 -14.57
N GLN A 250 -22.78 0.90 -14.22
CA GLN A 250 -24.03 0.36 -14.77
C GLN A 250 -24.31 0.84 -16.19
N GLU A 251 -24.01 2.10 -16.51
CA GLU A 251 -24.37 2.71 -17.78
C GLU A 251 -23.34 2.48 -18.90
N VAL A 252 -22.10 2.03 -18.58
CA VAL A 252 -21.07 1.69 -19.56
C VAL A 252 -20.98 0.18 -19.76
N PRO A 253 -21.68 -0.42 -20.75
CA PRO A 253 -21.68 -1.86 -20.98
C PRO A 253 -20.32 -2.42 -21.38
N ASP A 254 -19.45 -1.62 -21.99
CA ASP A 254 -18.12 -1.99 -22.45
C ASP A 254 -17.23 -2.50 -21.30
N PHE A 255 -17.41 -2.02 -20.08
CA PHE A 255 -16.64 -2.49 -18.93
C PHE A 255 -16.95 -3.94 -18.55
N ARG A 256 -18.15 -4.43 -18.87
CA ARG A 256 -18.64 -5.76 -18.55
C ARG A 256 -18.42 -6.78 -19.67
N GLU A 257 -17.78 -6.39 -20.78
CA GLU A 257 -17.38 -7.33 -21.83
C GLU A 257 -16.44 -8.39 -21.26
N ARG A 258 -16.52 -9.61 -21.79
CA ARG A 258 -15.74 -10.75 -21.33
C ARG A 258 -15.04 -11.43 -22.50
N TYR A 259 -13.86 -11.96 -22.23
CA TYR A 259 -13.12 -12.83 -23.14
C TYR A 259 -13.31 -14.29 -22.72
N GLU A 260 -13.59 -15.15 -23.69
CA GLU A 260 -13.58 -16.58 -23.49
C GLU A 260 -12.17 -17.12 -23.78
N LEU A 261 -11.53 -17.66 -22.75
CA LEU A 261 -10.25 -18.36 -22.90
C LEU A 261 -10.50 -19.87 -22.88
N PRO A 262 -9.88 -20.66 -23.79
CA PRO A 262 -9.91 -22.11 -23.73
C PRO A 262 -9.22 -22.60 -22.45
N ASP A 263 -9.91 -23.43 -21.66
CA ASP A 263 -9.39 -24.09 -20.46
C ASP A 263 -9.72 -25.61 -20.58
N GLY A 264 -8.90 -26.35 -21.29
CA GLY A 264 -9.12 -27.76 -21.60
C GLY A 264 -10.48 -27.97 -22.28
N LEU A 265 -11.39 -28.71 -21.63
CA LEU A 265 -12.77 -28.94 -22.10
C LEU A 265 -13.73 -27.81 -21.70
N TYR A 266 -13.30 -26.86 -20.91
CA TYR A 266 -14.09 -25.74 -20.41
C TYR A 266 -13.62 -24.41 -21.02
N ARG A 267 -14.39 -23.35 -20.79
CA ARG A 267 -14.03 -21.98 -21.17
C ARG A 267 -14.01 -21.11 -19.92
N GLN A 268 -12.91 -20.42 -19.72
CA GLN A 268 -12.80 -19.45 -18.65
C GLN A 268 -13.22 -18.07 -19.17
N ASN A 269 -14.14 -17.41 -18.46
CA ASN A 269 -14.62 -16.06 -18.79
C ASN A 269 -13.82 -15.02 -17.99
N VAL A 270 -12.94 -14.28 -18.66
CA VAL A 270 -12.18 -13.20 -18.06
C VAL A 270 -12.77 -11.86 -18.47
N PRO A 271 -13.09 -10.95 -17.51
CA PRO A 271 -13.64 -9.65 -17.84
C PRO A 271 -12.62 -8.79 -18.60
N ALA A 272 -13.09 -8.01 -19.57
CA ALA A 272 -12.25 -7.04 -20.27
C ALA A 272 -11.64 -6.05 -19.28
N PHE A 273 -12.46 -5.54 -18.37
CA PHE A 273 -12.05 -4.76 -17.20
C PHE A 273 -12.68 -5.37 -15.96
N ASP A 274 -11.87 -5.58 -14.92
CA ASP A 274 -12.36 -6.08 -13.64
C ASP A 274 -13.13 -4.99 -12.91
N GLU A 275 -14.26 -5.34 -12.30
CA GLU A 275 -15.09 -4.38 -11.56
C GLU A 275 -14.31 -3.70 -10.43
N ILE A 276 -13.47 -4.46 -9.73
CA ILE A 276 -12.63 -3.93 -8.63
C ILE A 276 -11.69 -2.86 -9.19
N VAL A 277 -11.08 -3.11 -10.36
CA VAL A 277 -10.14 -2.16 -10.99
C VAL A 277 -10.85 -0.89 -11.44
N VAL A 278 -12.00 -1.00 -12.12
CA VAL A 278 -12.77 0.18 -12.58
C VAL A 278 -13.30 0.99 -11.40
N ARG A 279 -13.81 0.32 -10.37
CA ARG A 279 -14.26 0.98 -9.13
C ARG A 279 -13.12 1.73 -8.45
N GLU A 280 -11.97 1.08 -8.31
CA GLU A 280 -10.79 1.69 -7.68
C GLU A 280 -10.27 2.91 -8.48
N LEU A 281 -10.27 2.85 -9.81
CA LEU A 281 -9.93 3.99 -10.67
C LEU A 281 -10.86 5.18 -10.43
N LEU A 282 -12.18 4.95 -10.33
CA LEU A 282 -13.18 5.99 -10.08
C LEU A 282 -13.07 6.56 -8.66
N VAL A 283 -12.91 5.69 -7.67
CA VAL A 283 -12.72 6.08 -6.26
C VAL A 283 -11.47 6.95 -6.13
N ASN A 284 -10.35 6.52 -6.70
CA ASN A 284 -9.10 7.27 -6.66
C ASN A 284 -9.24 8.61 -7.40
N ALA A 285 -9.91 8.64 -8.55
CA ALA A 285 -10.16 9.89 -9.26
C ALA A 285 -10.96 10.87 -8.39
N LEU A 286 -12.01 10.42 -7.69
CA LEU A 286 -12.84 11.27 -6.83
C LEU A 286 -12.13 11.69 -5.54
N VAL A 287 -11.42 10.78 -4.86
CA VAL A 287 -10.73 11.05 -3.59
C VAL A 287 -9.50 11.92 -3.78
N HIS A 288 -8.77 11.77 -4.90
CA HIS A 288 -7.53 12.52 -5.14
C HIS A 288 -7.73 13.76 -6.03
N ARG A 289 -8.95 14.01 -6.53
CA ARG A 289 -9.27 15.23 -7.27
C ARG A 289 -9.06 16.48 -6.40
N PRO A 290 -8.38 17.53 -6.89
CA PRO A 290 -8.33 18.81 -6.20
C PRO A 290 -9.65 19.56 -6.41
N TYR A 291 -10.52 19.56 -5.41
CA TYR A 291 -11.81 20.27 -5.47
C TYR A 291 -11.70 21.80 -5.41
N THR A 292 -10.49 22.33 -5.36
CA THR A 292 -10.18 23.75 -5.54
C THR A 292 -9.99 24.16 -7.01
N GLN A 293 -9.98 23.16 -7.93
CA GLN A 293 -9.76 23.37 -9.36
C GLN A 293 -10.94 22.82 -10.16
N ARG A 294 -11.26 23.51 -11.26
CA ARG A 294 -12.21 23.02 -12.25
C ARG A 294 -11.56 21.98 -13.16
N GLY A 295 -12.36 21.14 -13.74
CA GLY A 295 -11.92 20.13 -14.70
C GLY A 295 -12.72 18.84 -14.57
N ASP A 296 -12.89 18.13 -15.66
CA ASP A 296 -13.65 16.90 -15.73
C ASP A 296 -12.73 15.69 -15.58
N ILE A 297 -13.28 14.62 -15.04
CA ILE A 297 -12.68 13.30 -15.04
C ILE A 297 -13.03 12.65 -16.38
N PHE A 298 -12.04 12.21 -17.14
CA PHE A 298 -12.27 11.53 -18.43
C PHE A 298 -11.98 10.04 -18.29
N LEU A 299 -12.89 9.24 -18.83
CA LEU A 299 -12.77 7.79 -19.00
C LEU A 299 -12.66 7.53 -20.50
N ASN A 300 -11.45 7.47 -21.04
CA ASN A 300 -11.19 7.28 -22.46
C ASN A 300 -11.00 5.79 -22.73
N LEU A 301 -11.99 5.16 -23.37
CA LEU A 301 -11.92 3.76 -23.75
C LEU A 301 -11.41 3.65 -25.20
N HIS A 302 -10.22 3.08 -25.34
CA HIS A 302 -9.62 2.68 -26.61
C HIS A 302 -9.81 1.17 -26.87
N PRO A 303 -9.57 0.67 -28.08
CA PRO A 303 -9.69 -0.76 -28.38
C PRO A 303 -8.83 -1.67 -27.49
N ASP A 304 -7.68 -1.16 -27.04
CA ASP A 304 -6.67 -1.92 -26.28
C ASP A 304 -6.55 -1.53 -24.80
N ARG A 305 -7.16 -0.40 -24.37
CA ARG A 305 -6.95 0.14 -23.03
C ARG A 305 -8.08 1.07 -22.57
N LEU A 306 -8.16 1.26 -21.26
CA LEU A 306 -8.91 2.33 -20.60
C LEU A 306 -7.91 3.33 -20.00
N GLU A 307 -8.10 4.60 -20.28
CA GLU A 307 -7.37 5.71 -19.67
C GLU A 307 -8.31 6.50 -18.77
N VAL A 308 -7.95 6.65 -17.50
CA VAL A 308 -8.66 7.53 -16.56
C VAL A 308 -7.80 8.76 -16.34
N VAL A 309 -8.32 9.92 -16.74
CA VAL A 309 -7.62 11.21 -16.67
C VAL A 309 -8.31 12.10 -15.64
N ASN A 310 -7.58 12.45 -14.60
CA ASN A 310 -8.08 13.24 -13.48
C ASN A 310 -7.40 14.62 -13.46
N PRO A 311 -8.15 15.73 -13.26
CA PRO A 311 -7.54 17.05 -13.15
C PRO A 311 -6.62 17.16 -11.92
N GLY A 312 -5.62 18.03 -12.04
CA GLY A 312 -4.58 18.25 -11.02
C GLY A 312 -3.45 17.23 -11.09
N LEU A 313 -2.35 17.56 -10.41
CA LEU A 313 -1.14 16.73 -10.34
C LEU A 313 -1.20 15.79 -9.13
N LEU A 314 -0.28 14.83 -9.02
CA LEU A 314 -0.15 13.98 -7.84
C LEU A 314 0.10 14.84 -6.58
N PRO A 315 -0.31 14.40 -5.39
CA PRO A 315 0.05 15.08 -4.15
C PRO A 315 1.56 15.27 -4.03
N LEU A 316 2.00 16.36 -3.40
CA LEU A 316 3.42 16.63 -3.24
C LEU A 316 4.14 15.48 -2.51
N GLY A 317 5.27 15.04 -3.05
CA GLY A 317 6.02 13.88 -2.56
C GLY A 317 5.57 12.54 -3.12
N VAL A 318 4.44 12.48 -3.81
CA VAL A 318 3.98 11.29 -4.54
C VAL A 318 4.47 11.38 -5.99
N THR A 319 4.97 10.28 -6.49
CA THR A 319 5.45 10.14 -7.88
C THR A 319 4.96 8.81 -8.45
N PRO A 320 4.97 8.65 -9.79
CA PRO A 320 4.66 7.35 -10.39
C PRO A 320 5.58 6.20 -9.96
N ARG A 321 6.71 6.50 -9.28
CA ARG A 321 7.69 5.50 -8.83
C ARG A 321 7.58 5.12 -7.35
N ASN A 322 6.70 5.77 -6.59
CA ASN A 322 6.52 5.48 -5.17
C ASN A 322 5.05 5.31 -4.77
N ILE A 323 4.14 5.25 -5.77
CA ILE A 323 2.71 5.21 -5.50
C ILE A 323 2.28 3.96 -4.72
N LEU A 324 2.92 2.80 -4.94
CA LEU A 324 2.66 1.56 -4.21
C LEU A 324 3.01 1.65 -2.72
N HIS A 325 3.84 2.62 -2.32
CA HIS A 325 4.34 2.74 -0.95
C HIS A 325 3.90 4.04 -0.28
N THR A 326 3.00 4.80 -0.92
CA THR A 326 2.60 6.12 -0.45
C THR A 326 1.11 6.17 -0.14
N THR A 327 0.75 6.66 1.06
CA THR A 327 -0.63 6.74 1.55
C THR A 327 -1.10 8.18 1.75
N VAL A 328 -0.80 9.08 0.81
CA VAL A 328 -1.24 10.48 0.88
C VAL A 328 -2.63 10.64 0.29
N ARG A 329 -3.57 11.16 1.06
CA ARG A 329 -4.94 11.46 0.63
C ARG A 329 -5.13 12.96 0.52
N ARG A 330 -5.71 13.42 -0.60
CA ARG A 330 -5.99 14.85 -0.78
C ARG A 330 -7.28 15.25 -0.06
N ASN A 331 -8.33 14.44 -0.18
CA ASN A 331 -9.63 14.65 0.47
C ASN A 331 -9.83 13.56 1.54
N GLU A 332 -9.37 13.84 2.74
CA GLU A 332 -9.27 12.84 3.82
C GLU A 332 -10.64 12.45 4.38
N HIS A 333 -11.58 13.42 4.48
CA HIS A 333 -12.92 13.15 4.98
C HIS A 333 -13.76 12.36 3.98
N LEU A 334 -13.66 12.65 2.68
CA LEU A 334 -14.28 11.87 1.61
C LEU A 334 -13.70 10.44 1.58
N ALA A 335 -12.38 10.31 1.72
CA ALA A 335 -11.72 9.01 1.78
C ALA A 335 -12.19 8.19 2.98
N ARG A 336 -12.33 8.82 4.16
CA ARG A 336 -12.89 8.17 5.36
C ARG A 336 -14.33 7.69 5.12
N LEU A 337 -15.16 8.53 4.52
CA LEU A 337 -16.53 8.19 4.18
C LEU A 337 -16.59 7.00 3.22
N PHE A 338 -15.78 7.01 2.16
CA PHE A 338 -15.68 5.92 1.19
C PHE A 338 -15.18 4.62 1.82
N HIS A 339 -14.20 4.71 2.72
CA HIS A 339 -13.74 3.55 3.48
C HIS A 339 -14.87 2.93 4.30
N ASP A 340 -15.58 3.76 5.08
CA ASP A 340 -16.64 3.29 5.97
C ASP A 340 -17.84 2.73 5.18
N LEU A 341 -18.05 3.19 3.95
CA LEU A 341 -19.03 2.64 2.98
C LEU A 341 -18.49 1.44 2.18
N LYS A 342 -17.30 0.93 2.46
CA LYS A 342 -16.65 -0.18 1.75
C LYS A 342 -16.35 0.09 0.26
N LEU A 343 -16.29 1.34 -0.14
CA LEU A 343 -15.93 1.73 -1.49
C LEU A 343 -14.42 1.75 -1.71
N MET A 344 -13.60 1.94 -0.66
CA MET A 344 -12.14 1.88 -0.70
C MET A 344 -11.55 1.23 0.55
N GLU A 345 -10.29 0.79 0.47
CA GLU A 345 -9.53 0.31 1.62
C GLU A 345 -8.82 1.46 2.37
N ARG A 346 -8.53 1.27 3.67
CA ARG A 346 -7.95 2.34 4.50
C ARG A 346 -6.43 2.47 4.36
N GLU A 347 -5.74 1.37 4.10
CA GLU A 347 -4.28 1.28 4.23
C GLU A 347 -3.50 1.74 2.98
N GLY A 348 -4.09 2.53 2.09
CA GLY A 348 -3.44 2.95 0.83
C GLY A 348 -3.27 1.82 -0.18
N SER A 349 -3.97 0.71 0.02
CA SER A 349 -3.87 -0.52 -0.77
C SER A 349 -4.66 -0.50 -2.10
N GLY A 350 -5.26 0.62 -2.47
CA GLY A 350 -6.10 0.70 -3.67
C GLY A 350 -5.31 0.48 -4.96
N PHE A 351 -4.15 1.15 -5.08
CA PHE A 351 -3.28 0.96 -6.22
C PHE A 351 -2.65 -0.44 -6.21
N ASP A 352 -2.20 -0.93 -5.05
CA ASP A 352 -1.73 -2.31 -4.85
C ASP A 352 -2.79 -3.33 -5.25
N LYS A 353 -4.07 -3.05 -4.95
CA LYS A 353 -5.18 -3.93 -5.33
C LYS A 353 -5.36 -4.00 -6.83
N MET A 354 -5.22 -2.89 -7.55
CA MET A 354 -5.23 -2.90 -9.01
C MET A 354 -4.05 -3.71 -9.58
N PHE A 355 -2.83 -3.53 -9.04
CA PHE A 355 -1.68 -4.36 -9.40
C PHE A 355 -1.97 -5.84 -9.19
N GLU A 356 -2.42 -6.22 -8.00
CA GLU A 356 -2.75 -7.60 -7.66
C GLU A 356 -3.74 -8.22 -8.65
N VAL A 357 -4.87 -7.54 -8.90
CA VAL A 357 -5.94 -8.05 -9.77
C VAL A 357 -5.47 -8.17 -11.21
N LEU A 358 -4.86 -7.13 -11.77
CA LEU A 358 -4.42 -7.12 -13.17
C LEU A 358 -3.32 -8.16 -13.43
N LEU A 359 -2.31 -8.22 -12.56
CA LEU A 359 -1.21 -9.17 -12.71
C LEU A 359 -1.70 -10.62 -12.54
N SER A 360 -2.64 -10.88 -11.63
CA SER A 360 -3.25 -12.20 -11.45
C SER A 360 -4.09 -12.64 -12.65
N GLN A 361 -4.61 -11.69 -13.44
CA GLN A 361 -5.33 -11.94 -14.68
C GLN A 361 -4.40 -12.00 -15.93
N GLY A 362 -3.09 -12.04 -15.74
CA GLY A 362 -2.13 -12.06 -16.84
C GLY A 362 -2.11 -10.76 -17.66
N LYS A 363 -2.65 -9.66 -17.13
CA LYS A 363 -2.65 -8.31 -17.71
C LYS A 363 -1.46 -7.52 -17.18
N PRO A 364 -0.94 -6.52 -17.91
CA PRO A 364 0.08 -5.62 -17.41
C PRO A 364 -0.39 -4.85 -16.18
N ALA A 365 0.57 -4.45 -15.35
CA ALA A 365 0.33 -3.50 -14.27
C ALA A 365 -0.26 -2.18 -14.80
N PRO A 366 -1.01 -1.42 -13.97
CA PRO A 366 -1.51 -0.11 -14.39
C PRO A 366 -0.35 0.85 -14.58
N GLU A 367 -0.42 1.67 -15.61
CA GLU A 367 0.57 2.72 -15.92
C GLU A 367 0.06 4.05 -15.37
N LEU A 368 0.82 4.71 -14.51
CA LEU A 368 0.52 6.03 -13.97
C LEU A 368 1.47 7.06 -14.59
N VAL A 369 0.91 8.13 -15.14
CA VAL A 369 1.67 9.23 -15.74
C VAL A 369 1.14 10.56 -15.23
N GLU A 370 2.03 11.46 -14.85
CA GLU A 370 1.73 12.85 -14.55
C GLU A 370 1.92 13.68 -15.82
N LEU A 371 0.85 14.28 -16.30
CA LEU A 371 0.83 15.20 -17.43
C LEU A 371 1.03 16.64 -16.92
N HIS A 372 0.91 17.63 -17.81
CA HIS A 372 1.14 19.04 -17.45
C HIS A 372 0.23 19.54 -16.31
N ASP A 373 -1.08 19.22 -16.37
CA ASP A 373 -2.12 19.67 -15.42
C ASP A 373 -3.02 18.53 -14.92
N ARG A 374 -2.67 17.29 -15.22
CA ARG A 374 -3.51 16.11 -15.02
C ARG A 374 -2.70 14.88 -14.65
N VAL A 375 -3.37 13.95 -14.02
CA VAL A 375 -2.85 12.59 -13.79
C VAL A 375 -3.63 11.63 -14.68
N GLN A 376 -2.92 10.74 -15.36
CA GLN A 376 -3.51 9.67 -16.18
C GLN A 376 -3.11 8.31 -15.64
N VAL A 377 -4.10 7.43 -15.45
CA VAL A 377 -3.91 6.00 -15.18
C VAL A 377 -4.40 5.21 -16.37
N THR A 378 -3.54 4.36 -16.92
CA THR A 378 -3.85 3.48 -18.07
C THR A 378 -3.91 2.03 -17.63
N VAL A 379 -5.00 1.35 -17.95
CA VAL A 379 -5.21 -0.07 -17.73
C VAL A 379 -5.39 -0.77 -19.06
N ARG A 380 -4.56 -1.80 -19.33
CA ARG A 380 -4.62 -2.57 -20.57
C ARG A 380 -5.76 -3.58 -20.53
N ARG A 381 -6.46 -3.69 -21.65
CA ARG A 381 -7.59 -4.59 -21.82
C ARG A 381 -7.13 -6.03 -22.09
N ARG A 382 -6.05 -6.19 -22.86
CA ARG A 382 -5.60 -7.47 -23.39
C ARG A 382 -4.85 -8.30 -22.32
N ILE A 383 -5.17 -9.58 -22.26
CA ILE A 383 -4.41 -10.57 -21.51
C ILE A 383 -3.17 -10.93 -22.33
N LEU A 384 -1.97 -10.79 -21.74
CA LEU A 384 -0.71 -11.09 -22.40
C LEU A 384 -0.35 -12.58 -22.28
N LYS A 385 -0.55 -13.15 -21.10
CA LYS A 385 -0.19 -14.55 -20.79
C LYS A 385 -1.33 -15.21 -20.00
N PRO A 386 -2.28 -15.89 -20.67
CA PRO A 386 -3.41 -16.56 -20.01
C PRO A 386 -2.99 -17.58 -18.95
N GLU A 387 -1.86 -18.29 -19.17
CA GLU A 387 -1.32 -19.28 -18.24
C GLU A 387 -0.97 -18.74 -16.86
N VAL A 388 -0.82 -17.42 -16.71
CA VAL A 388 -0.60 -16.75 -15.42
C VAL A 388 -1.81 -16.88 -14.51
N ILE A 389 -3.02 -16.88 -15.08
CA ILE A 389 -4.27 -16.97 -14.32
C ILE A 389 -4.33 -18.28 -13.55
N ASP A 390 -4.12 -19.40 -14.25
CA ASP A 390 -4.15 -20.74 -13.67
C ASP A 390 -3.00 -20.93 -12.67
N PHE A 391 -1.81 -20.41 -13.01
CA PHE A 391 -0.64 -20.46 -12.16
C PHE A 391 -0.90 -19.74 -10.81
N ILE A 392 -1.35 -18.50 -10.84
CA ILE A 392 -1.61 -17.71 -9.62
C ILE A 392 -2.76 -18.34 -8.81
N THR A 393 -3.84 -18.77 -9.49
CA THR A 393 -4.99 -19.42 -8.83
C THR A 393 -4.54 -20.68 -8.07
N LYS A 394 -3.80 -21.56 -8.72
CA LYS A 394 -3.34 -22.80 -8.09
C LYS A 394 -2.28 -22.55 -7.01
N ALA A 395 -1.38 -21.59 -7.23
CA ALA A 395 -0.40 -21.19 -6.21
C ALA A 395 -1.09 -20.63 -4.97
N ASP A 396 -2.14 -19.81 -5.15
CA ASP A 396 -2.90 -19.26 -4.04
C ASP A 396 -3.65 -20.34 -3.24
N GLN A 397 -4.29 -21.28 -3.94
CA GLN A 397 -4.95 -22.44 -3.30
C GLN A 397 -3.99 -23.29 -2.48
N THR A 398 -2.74 -23.43 -2.95
CA THR A 398 -1.73 -24.30 -2.32
C THR A 398 -1.00 -23.60 -1.18
N TYR A 399 -0.64 -22.33 -1.33
CA TYR A 399 0.26 -21.61 -0.43
C TYR A 399 -0.36 -20.45 0.32
N GLN A 400 -1.64 -20.08 0.04
CA GLN A 400 -2.34 -18.93 0.62
C GLN A 400 -1.48 -17.66 0.48
N LEU A 401 -1.35 -17.20 -0.77
CA LEU A 401 -0.49 -16.08 -1.13
C LEU A 401 -0.95 -14.79 -0.48
N THR A 402 -0.02 -14.01 0.03
CA THR A 402 -0.25 -12.62 0.40
C THR A 402 -0.35 -11.74 -0.85
N GLN A 403 -0.87 -10.52 -0.72
CA GLN A 403 -0.95 -9.54 -1.80
C GLN A 403 0.43 -9.30 -2.44
N ARG A 404 1.48 -9.10 -1.63
CA ARG A 404 2.86 -8.92 -2.13
C ARG A 404 3.35 -10.08 -2.97
N GLU A 405 3.03 -11.29 -2.56
CA GLU A 405 3.41 -12.51 -3.28
C GLU A 405 2.66 -12.64 -4.60
N ARG A 406 1.35 -12.33 -4.65
CA ARG A 406 0.59 -12.31 -5.90
C ARG A 406 1.14 -11.29 -6.88
N ILE A 407 1.45 -10.08 -6.42
CA ILE A 407 2.08 -9.03 -7.25
C ILE A 407 3.43 -9.51 -7.77
N THR A 408 4.30 -10.04 -6.91
CA THR A 408 5.64 -10.53 -7.29
C THR A 408 5.58 -11.67 -8.30
N LEU A 409 4.74 -12.68 -8.04
CA LEU A 409 4.56 -13.82 -8.93
C LEU A 409 3.92 -13.40 -10.25
N GLY A 410 2.93 -12.53 -10.22
CA GLY A 410 2.29 -12.01 -11.42
C GLY A 410 3.25 -11.22 -12.31
N LEU A 411 4.12 -10.38 -11.73
CA LEU A 411 5.19 -9.69 -12.46
C LEU A 411 6.17 -10.67 -13.07
N LEU A 412 6.72 -11.59 -12.28
CA LEU A 412 7.70 -12.57 -12.77
C LEU A 412 7.12 -13.52 -13.83
N ALA A 413 5.84 -13.88 -13.71
CA ALA A 413 5.19 -14.75 -14.69
C ALA A 413 5.01 -14.08 -16.06
N GLN A 414 4.94 -12.77 -16.11
CA GLN A 414 4.83 -12.01 -17.37
C GLN A 414 6.17 -11.79 -18.07
N HIS A 415 7.29 -12.01 -17.38
CA HIS A 415 8.65 -11.85 -17.91
C HIS A 415 9.39 -13.19 -17.92
N ASP A 416 10.33 -13.34 -18.85
CA ASP A 416 11.17 -14.55 -18.89
C ASP A 416 12.16 -14.58 -17.72
N ALA A 417 12.73 -13.45 -17.36
CA ALA A 417 13.52 -13.23 -16.15
C ALA A 417 13.70 -11.73 -15.92
N LEU A 418 13.71 -11.31 -14.65
CA LEU A 418 14.03 -9.95 -14.24
C LEU A 418 15.30 -9.94 -13.39
N THR A 419 16.18 -8.99 -13.64
CA THR A 419 17.29 -8.71 -12.72
C THR A 419 16.77 -8.19 -11.38
N ALA A 420 17.55 -8.31 -10.32
CA ALA A 420 17.17 -7.77 -9.01
C ALA A 420 16.79 -6.28 -9.09
N ARG A 421 17.52 -5.51 -9.92
CA ARG A 421 17.25 -4.08 -10.13
C ARG A 421 15.94 -3.84 -10.89
N GLU A 422 15.68 -4.58 -11.96
CA GLU A 422 14.42 -4.47 -12.72
C GLU A 422 13.23 -4.88 -11.88
N LEU A 423 13.34 -5.94 -11.09
CA LEU A 423 12.29 -6.38 -10.19
C LEU A 423 12.03 -5.36 -9.08
N ALA A 424 13.08 -4.82 -8.46
CA ALA A 424 12.93 -3.75 -7.47
C ALA A 424 12.26 -2.50 -8.08
N GLN A 425 12.63 -2.14 -9.30
CA GLN A 425 12.02 -1.02 -10.01
C GLN A 425 10.55 -1.29 -10.37
N ALA A 426 10.21 -2.50 -10.82
CA ALA A 426 8.82 -2.88 -11.15
C ALA A 426 7.93 -2.97 -9.90
N LEU A 427 8.50 -3.28 -8.74
CA LEU A 427 7.86 -3.25 -7.43
C LEU A 427 7.94 -1.87 -6.75
N GLU A 428 8.46 -0.86 -7.43
CA GLU A 428 8.65 0.52 -6.93
C GLU A 428 9.43 0.58 -5.60
N LEU A 429 10.30 -0.38 -5.36
CA LEU A 429 11.11 -0.44 -4.15
C LEU A 429 12.24 0.59 -4.19
N PRO A 430 12.61 1.19 -3.05
CA PRO A 430 13.66 2.19 -2.99
C PRO A 430 15.03 1.62 -3.39
N SER A 431 15.27 0.33 -3.16
CA SER A 431 16.53 -0.32 -3.48
C SER A 431 16.38 -1.85 -3.62
N VAL A 432 17.41 -2.49 -4.16
CA VAL A 432 17.47 -3.97 -4.30
C VAL A 432 17.46 -4.67 -2.94
N GLU A 433 18.01 -4.04 -1.91
CA GLU A 433 18.04 -4.55 -0.54
C GLU A 433 16.65 -4.69 0.09
N SER A 434 15.65 -4.05 -0.49
CA SER A 434 14.25 -4.15 -0.08
C SER A 434 13.50 -5.35 -0.67
N LEU A 435 14.11 -6.14 -1.56
CA LEU A 435 13.51 -7.32 -2.20
C LEU A 435 13.27 -8.54 -1.28
N PRO A 436 14.10 -8.83 -0.26
CA PRO A 436 13.95 -10.07 0.51
C PRO A 436 12.56 -10.33 1.08
N PRO A 437 11.81 -9.35 1.63
CA PRO A 437 10.45 -9.58 2.12
C PRO A 437 9.44 -10.00 1.04
N TRP A 438 9.70 -9.70 -0.24
CA TRP A 438 8.86 -10.02 -1.38
C TRP A 438 9.18 -11.39 -1.98
N LEU A 439 10.42 -11.85 -1.86
CA LEU A 439 10.93 -13.05 -2.51
C LEU A 439 11.10 -14.23 -1.57
N LYS A 440 11.14 -14.03 -0.24
CA LYS A 440 11.49 -15.07 0.73
C LYS A 440 10.66 -16.32 0.60
N ARG A 441 9.33 -16.22 0.76
CA ARG A 441 8.44 -17.37 0.66
C ARG A 441 8.35 -17.94 -0.77
N PRO A 442 8.21 -17.11 -1.84
CA PRO A 442 8.25 -17.62 -3.21
C PRO A 442 9.51 -18.41 -3.58
N LEU A 443 10.70 -18.03 -3.07
CA LEU A 443 11.94 -18.79 -3.23
C LEU A 443 11.95 -20.07 -2.38
N GLU A 444 11.48 -20.00 -1.14
CA GLU A 444 11.36 -21.16 -0.24
C GLU A 444 10.42 -22.23 -0.82
N TRP A 445 9.34 -21.83 -1.46
CA TRP A 445 8.39 -22.71 -2.14
C TRP A 445 8.84 -23.18 -3.53
N GLN A 446 9.98 -22.70 -4.01
CA GLN A 446 10.50 -22.95 -5.35
C GLN A 446 9.58 -22.48 -6.49
N LEU A 447 8.62 -21.61 -6.20
CA LEU A 447 7.82 -20.93 -7.22
C LEU A 447 8.65 -19.94 -8.02
N VAL A 448 9.63 -19.30 -7.37
CA VAL A 448 10.62 -18.43 -7.98
C VAL A 448 11.99 -19.08 -7.88
N ARG A 449 12.74 -19.03 -8.96
CA ARG A 449 14.15 -19.41 -9.01
C ARG A 449 15.03 -18.20 -9.20
N SER A 450 16.27 -18.30 -8.77
CA SER A 450 17.27 -17.27 -8.98
C SER A 450 18.50 -17.85 -9.68
N SER A 451 19.13 -17.05 -10.54
CA SER A 451 20.39 -17.39 -11.21
C SER A 451 21.32 -16.18 -11.24
N GLY A 452 22.61 -16.41 -11.24
CA GLY A 452 23.63 -15.36 -11.22
C GLY A 452 24.15 -15.05 -9.82
N ARG A 453 25.02 -14.04 -9.70
CA ARG A 453 25.63 -13.61 -8.44
C ARG A 453 25.58 -12.08 -8.34
N THR A 454 25.36 -11.57 -7.15
CA THR A 454 25.38 -10.12 -6.82
C THR A 454 24.53 -9.29 -7.78
N GLN A 455 25.08 -8.32 -8.49
CA GLN A 455 24.35 -7.42 -9.41
C GLN A 455 23.78 -8.10 -10.66
N ALA A 456 24.28 -9.29 -11.03
CA ALA A 456 23.76 -10.10 -12.14
C ALA A 456 22.71 -11.13 -11.70
N MET A 457 22.23 -11.05 -10.45
CA MET A 457 21.15 -11.91 -9.95
C MET A 457 19.86 -11.66 -10.73
N ARG A 458 19.28 -12.73 -11.25
CA ARG A 458 17.99 -12.71 -11.95
C ARG A 458 17.01 -13.62 -11.25
N TYR A 459 15.75 -13.22 -11.25
CA TYR A 459 14.63 -13.99 -10.72
C TYR A 459 13.67 -14.35 -11.83
N PHE A 460 13.14 -15.56 -11.80
CA PHE A 460 12.23 -16.08 -12.83
C PHE A 460 11.35 -17.20 -12.26
N ILE A 461 10.23 -17.45 -12.94
CA ILE A 461 9.41 -18.65 -12.74
C ILE A 461 9.80 -19.67 -13.79
N ASP A 462 9.99 -20.92 -13.38
CA ASP A 462 10.29 -22.00 -14.34
C ASP A 462 9.17 -22.10 -15.38
N PRO A 463 9.47 -21.99 -16.69
CA PRO A 463 8.45 -22.09 -17.73
C PRO A 463 7.71 -23.43 -17.74
N GLN A 464 8.33 -24.51 -17.28
CA GLN A 464 7.66 -25.81 -17.15
C GLN A 464 6.64 -25.76 -15.99
N LEU A 465 7.00 -25.19 -14.85
CA LEU A 465 6.11 -25.00 -13.71
C LEU A 465 4.90 -24.15 -14.10
N LEU A 466 5.12 -23.07 -14.86
CA LEU A 466 4.06 -22.17 -15.31
C LEU A 466 3.04 -22.90 -16.23
N ARG A 467 3.49 -23.87 -17.02
CA ARG A 467 2.64 -24.61 -17.97
C ARG A 467 2.03 -25.88 -17.38
N SER A 468 2.82 -26.66 -16.66
CA SER A 468 2.38 -27.95 -16.09
C SER A 468 1.53 -27.78 -14.85
N LEU A 469 1.69 -26.66 -14.15
CA LEU A 469 1.10 -26.40 -12.84
C LEU A 469 1.43 -27.52 -11.83
N ASP A 470 2.50 -28.25 -12.10
CA ASP A 470 2.99 -29.32 -11.25
C ASP A 470 3.85 -28.69 -10.14
N PHE A 471 3.16 -28.15 -9.15
CA PHE A 471 3.81 -27.75 -7.91
C PHE A 471 4.24 -29.04 -7.23
N SER A 472 5.50 -29.43 -7.43
CA SER A 472 6.10 -30.42 -6.55
C SER A 472 5.90 -29.88 -5.14
N THR A 473 4.95 -30.44 -4.42
CA THR A 473 4.77 -30.27 -3.00
C THR A 473 5.96 -30.90 -2.28
N SER A 474 7.15 -30.38 -2.49
CA SER A 474 8.18 -30.49 -1.50
C SER A 474 7.72 -29.56 -0.37
N THR A 475 6.74 -30.05 0.40
CA THR A 475 6.58 -29.59 1.77
C THR A 475 7.97 -29.63 2.36
N THR A 476 8.59 -28.47 2.55
CA THR A 476 9.90 -28.41 3.17
C THR A 476 9.70 -28.75 4.64
N LEU A 477 9.46 -30.04 4.92
CA LEU A 477 9.52 -30.65 6.25
C LEU A 477 10.88 -30.35 6.93
N LYS A 478 11.86 -29.82 6.16
CA LYS A 478 13.14 -29.31 6.70
C LYS A 478 12.97 -28.21 7.75
N ARG A 479 11.83 -27.50 7.79
CA ARG A 479 11.51 -26.45 8.78
C ARG A 479 10.21 -26.70 9.54
N ILE A 480 9.84 -27.96 9.69
CA ILE A 480 8.68 -28.31 10.50
C ILE A 480 8.89 -27.84 11.95
N GLU A 481 7.88 -27.22 12.52
CA GLU A 481 7.93 -26.79 13.91
C GLU A 481 8.00 -28.02 14.84
N PRO A 482 8.80 -27.98 15.93
CA PRO A 482 9.03 -29.13 16.78
C PRO A 482 7.77 -29.85 17.27
N HIS A 483 6.74 -29.10 17.67
CA HIS A 483 5.46 -29.66 18.11
C HIS A 483 4.68 -30.38 17.01
N ARG A 484 4.74 -29.89 15.76
CA ARG A 484 4.12 -30.54 14.59
C ARG A 484 4.88 -31.81 14.20
N LEU A 485 6.22 -31.77 14.30
CA LEU A 485 7.03 -32.95 14.05
C LEU A 485 6.75 -34.04 15.12
N ALA A 486 6.64 -33.65 16.38
CA ALA A 486 6.27 -34.58 17.45
C ALA A 486 4.90 -35.23 17.20
N ALA A 487 3.90 -34.44 16.78
CA ALA A 487 2.58 -34.98 16.44
C ALA A 487 2.62 -35.97 15.27
N LEU A 488 3.38 -35.66 14.18
CA LEU A 488 3.56 -36.57 13.05
C LEU A 488 4.27 -37.87 13.46
N VAL A 489 5.31 -37.79 14.30
CA VAL A 489 6.04 -38.95 14.81
C VAL A 489 5.12 -39.81 15.69
N LEU A 490 4.29 -39.20 16.52
CA LEU A 490 3.32 -39.92 17.36
C LEU A 490 2.27 -40.63 16.52
N GLU A 491 1.72 -39.98 15.50
CA GLU A 491 0.77 -40.57 14.55
C GLU A 491 1.40 -41.76 13.79
N ASP A 492 2.65 -41.61 13.35
CA ASP A 492 3.40 -42.71 12.71
C ASP A 492 3.57 -43.92 13.63
N LEU A 493 3.91 -43.68 14.89
CA LEU A 493 4.06 -44.77 15.89
C LEU A 493 2.73 -45.45 16.27
N GLN A 494 1.62 -44.72 16.22
CA GLN A 494 0.28 -45.28 16.40
C GLN A 494 -0.10 -46.21 15.27
N ARG A 495 0.28 -45.86 14.04
CA ARG A 495 0.02 -46.67 12.82
C ARG A 495 1.00 -47.84 12.69
N TYR A 496 2.25 -47.62 13.06
CA TYR A 496 3.36 -48.57 12.85
C TYR A 496 4.15 -48.75 14.15
N PRO A 497 3.60 -49.48 15.11
CA PRO A 497 4.32 -49.80 16.34
C PRO A 497 5.58 -50.64 16.03
N GLU A 498 6.51 -50.67 16.98
CA GLU A 498 7.78 -51.43 16.86
C GLU A 498 8.72 -50.92 15.75
N SER A 499 8.67 -49.62 15.48
CA SER A 499 9.45 -49.00 14.39
C SER A 499 10.86 -48.60 14.83
N ALA A 500 11.83 -48.78 13.94
CA ALA A 500 13.16 -48.20 14.12
C ALA A 500 13.13 -46.70 13.74
N ILE A 501 14.05 -45.91 14.31
CA ILE A 501 14.15 -44.47 14.00
C ILE A 501 14.37 -44.18 12.52
N SER A 502 15.07 -45.05 11.78
CA SER A 502 15.26 -44.96 10.32
C SER A 502 13.95 -45.07 9.57
N ASP A 503 13.08 -45.98 10.00
CA ASP A 503 11.81 -46.25 9.36
C ASP A 503 10.82 -45.12 9.62
N ILE A 504 10.79 -44.62 10.86
CA ILE A 504 10.02 -43.44 11.26
C ILE A 504 10.48 -42.22 10.43
N HIS A 505 11.80 -41.99 10.37
CA HIS A 505 12.38 -40.88 9.61
C HIS A 505 11.99 -40.94 8.12
N GLN A 506 12.02 -42.13 7.51
CA GLN A 506 11.67 -42.32 6.11
C GLN A 506 10.19 -42.08 5.83
N ARG A 507 9.29 -42.50 6.75
CA ARG A 507 7.83 -42.32 6.60
C ARG A 507 7.35 -40.92 6.94
N VAL A 508 7.89 -40.31 8.01
CA VAL A 508 7.55 -38.95 8.43
C VAL A 508 8.10 -37.89 7.45
N GLY A 509 9.26 -38.19 6.82
CA GLY A 509 9.86 -37.33 5.81
C GLY A 509 11.38 -37.43 5.77
N ALA A 510 11.91 -38.07 4.72
CA ALA A 510 13.36 -38.29 4.53
C ALA A 510 14.15 -36.97 4.40
N GLU A 511 13.50 -35.85 4.12
CA GLU A 511 14.06 -34.51 4.03
C GLU A 511 14.26 -33.81 5.38
N ILE A 512 13.63 -34.33 6.46
CA ILE A 512 13.82 -33.85 7.83
C ILE A 512 15.19 -34.32 8.31
N HIS A 513 15.94 -33.43 8.96
CA HIS A 513 17.23 -33.86 9.49
C HIS A 513 17.05 -34.93 10.58
N PRO A 514 17.74 -36.12 10.54
CA PRO A 514 17.54 -37.24 11.48
C PRO A 514 17.62 -36.86 12.96
N LYS A 515 18.44 -35.86 13.31
CA LYS A 515 18.52 -35.31 14.67
C LYS A 515 17.23 -34.67 15.17
N GLN A 516 16.42 -34.10 14.27
CA GLN A 516 15.14 -33.50 14.64
C GLN A 516 14.10 -34.56 14.94
N VAL A 517 14.04 -35.64 14.14
CA VAL A 517 13.17 -36.80 14.43
C VAL A 517 13.55 -37.46 15.76
N LYS A 518 14.86 -37.61 16.02
CA LYS A 518 15.33 -38.13 17.30
C LYS A 518 14.89 -37.23 18.46
N ARG A 519 15.04 -35.92 18.33
CA ARG A 519 14.63 -34.95 19.37
C ARG A 519 13.12 -34.98 19.62
N ALA A 520 12.31 -35.12 18.57
CA ALA A 520 10.87 -35.29 18.70
C ALA A 520 10.50 -36.60 19.44
N LEU A 521 11.20 -37.70 19.15
CA LEU A 521 11.03 -38.96 19.87
C LEU A 521 11.43 -38.85 21.35
N ASP A 522 12.56 -38.21 21.64
CA ASP A 522 13.02 -37.98 23.02
C ASP A 522 11.98 -37.12 23.80
N GLU A 523 11.43 -36.09 23.18
CA GLU A 523 10.38 -35.25 23.77
C GLU A 523 9.07 -36.02 24.02
N LEU A 524 8.63 -36.87 23.10
CA LEU A 524 7.47 -37.75 23.29
C LEU A 524 7.66 -38.77 24.41
N ILE A 525 8.88 -39.27 24.59
CA ILE A 525 9.23 -40.18 25.69
C ILE A 525 9.20 -39.42 27.01
N GLU A 526 9.76 -38.22 27.09
CA GLU A 526 9.71 -37.40 28.30
C GLU A 526 8.26 -37.05 28.72
N ARG A 527 7.36 -36.90 27.76
CA ARG A 527 5.92 -36.67 27.98
C ARG A 527 5.15 -37.95 28.33
N GLY A 528 5.78 -39.12 28.22
CA GLY A 528 5.12 -40.41 28.42
C GLY A 528 4.19 -40.84 27.27
N GLU A 529 4.25 -40.17 26.12
CA GLU A 529 3.43 -40.43 24.93
C GLU A 529 4.06 -41.50 24.02
N ALA A 530 5.36 -41.74 24.16
CA ALA A 530 6.08 -42.82 23.49
C ALA A 530 6.99 -43.59 24.45
N ARG A 531 7.27 -44.85 24.10
CA ARG A 531 8.24 -45.70 24.81
C ARG A 531 9.20 -46.37 23.84
N PHE A 532 10.32 -46.84 24.33
CA PHE A 532 11.27 -47.61 23.53
C PHE A 532 11.78 -48.84 24.28
N GLU A 533 12.23 -49.83 23.52
CA GLU A 533 12.93 -51.03 24.01
C GLU A 533 14.16 -51.30 23.14
N GLY A 534 15.17 -51.92 23.71
CA GLY A 534 16.43 -52.23 23.03
C GLY A 534 17.50 -51.14 23.12
N ASN A 535 18.72 -51.46 22.66
CA ASN A 535 19.87 -50.56 22.73
C ASN A 535 20.42 -50.23 21.34
N ASN A 536 20.89 -48.98 21.15
CA ASN A 536 21.54 -48.49 19.93
C ASN A 536 20.74 -48.81 18.65
N ARG A 537 21.32 -49.51 17.66
CA ARG A 537 20.70 -49.84 16.38
C ARG A 537 19.51 -50.79 16.46
N TRP A 538 19.34 -51.49 17.58
CA TRP A 538 18.24 -52.43 17.84
C TRP A 538 17.08 -51.77 18.60
N ARG A 539 17.12 -50.46 18.86
CA ARG A 539 16.05 -49.71 19.52
C ARG A 539 14.79 -49.66 18.67
N ARG A 540 13.66 -49.98 19.30
CA ARG A 540 12.32 -49.90 18.70
C ARG A 540 11.45 -48.99 19.53
N TYR A 541 10.54 -48.30 18.89
CA TYR A 541 9.68 -47.30 19.50
C TYR A 541 8.20 -47.65 19.33
N TRP A 542 7.39 -47.31 20.32
CA TRP A 542 5.95 -47.51 20.37
C TRP A 542 5.28 -46.23 20.89
N ALA A 543 4.06 -45.94 20.40
CA ALA A 543 3.18 -45.00 21.07
C ALA A 543 2.66 -45.62 22.35
N VAL A 544 2.48 -44.82 23.39
CA VAL A 544 1.80 -45.19 24.64
C VAL A 544 0.36 -44.76 24.49
N SER A 545 -0.56 -45.72 24.56
CA SER A 545 -2.02 -45.51 24.45
C SER A 545 -2.60 -44.81 25.68
#